data_f187737e39c77475b8312a44f4845698
#
_entry.id   f187737e39c77475b8312a44f4845698
#
_cell.length_a   1.000
_cell.length_b   1.000
_cell.length_c   1.000
_cell.angle_alpha   90.00
_cell.angle_beta   90.00
_cell.angle_gamma   90.00
#
_symmetry.space_group_name_H-M   'P 1'
#
loop_
_entity.id
_entity.type
_entity.pdbx_description
1 polymer ?
#
loop_
_entity_poly.entity_id
_entity_poly.type
_entity_poly.pdbx_seq_one_letter_code
_entity_poly.pdbx_strand_id
1 'polypeptide(L)'
;AVSDLAITRAGAMTVAELAVTGTPAIFVPYPYAAQDHQTHNARYMESQKAAVVIPQEDLTGETIYNHIAGLIGDDVRLQEMRKRMTEIGKPDAAKILAQQLKEISAQYQGVVPQPTL
;
A
#
# COMPACT_ATOMS: atom_id res chain seq x y z
N ALA A 1 -8.85 -18.67 -1.46
CA ALA A 1 -8.65 -17.98 -2.71
C ALA A 1 -7.86 -16.70 -2.47
N VAL A 2 -6.89 -16.48 -3.30
CA VAL A 2 -6.11 -15.26 -3.23
C VAL A 2 -6.94 -14.12 -3.83
N SER A 3 -7.01 -13.02 -3.13
CA SER A 3 -7.69 -11.84 -3.66
C SER A 3 -6.92 -11.31 -4.87
N ASP A 4 -7.64 -10.97 -5.93
CA ASP A 4 -7.02 -10.41 -7.12
C ASP A 4 -6.61 -8.96 -6.91
N LEU A 5 -7.26 -8.27 -5.97
CA LEU A 5 -7.03 -6.87 -5.67
C LEU A 5 -7.53 -6.58 -4.25
N ALA A 6 -6.71 -5.92 -3.46
CA ALA A 6 -7.08 -5.52 -2.11
C ALA A 6 -7.35 -4.02 -2.05
N ILE A 7 -8.33 -3.61 -1.26
CA ILE A 7 -8.59 -2.20 -0.95
C ILE A 7 -8.44 -2.06 0.55
N THR A 8 -7.48 -1.27 1.01
CA THR A 8 -7.14 -1.27 2.42
C THR A 8 -6.37 -0.01 2.84
N ARG A 9 -6.24 0.15 4.13
CA ARG A 9 -5.31 1.13 4.71
C ARG A 9 -3.86 0.66 4.49
N ALA A 10 -2.90 1.55 4.68
CA ALA A 10 -1.51 1.31 4.34
C ALA A 10 -0.58 1.18 5.55
N GLY A 11 -1.05 0.47 6.58
CA GLY A 11 -0.20 0.15 7.73
C GLY A 11 0.94 -0.78 7.31
N ALA A 12 2.07 -0.71 8.01
CA ALA A 12 3.27 -1.44 7.63
C ALA A 12 3.04 -2.96 7.56
N MET A 13 2.31 -3.53 8.52
CA MET A 13 2.02 -4.97 8.51
C MET A 13 1.18 -5.37 7.32
N THR A 14 0.15 -4.58 7.00
CA THR A 14 -0.71 -4.85 5.86
C THR A 14 0.07 -4.78 4.56
N VAL A 15 0.91 -3.76 4.40
CA VAL A 15 1.76 -3.61 3.22
C VAL A 15 2.68 -4.82 3.06
N ALA A 16 3.30 -5.25 4.16
CA ALA A 16 4.20 -6.40 4.14
C ALA A 16 3.46 -7.69 3.78
N GLU A 17 2.27 -7.90 4.33
CA GLU A 17 1.47 -9.09 4.01
C GLU A 17 1.05 -9.13 2.54
N LEU A 18 0.64 -7.99 1.99
CA LEU A 18 0.26 -7.92 0.58
C LEU A 18 1.45 -8.20 -0.34
N ALA A 19 2.65 -7.75 0.06
CA ALA A 19 3.86 -8.03 -0.69
C ALA A 19 4.17 -9.54 -0.69
N VAL A 20 4.06 -10.18 0.47
CA VAL A 20 4.32 -11.62 0.60
C VAL A 20 3.33 -12.42 -0.24
N THR A 21 2.06 -12.04 -0.27
CA THR A 21 1.04 -12.74 -1.04
C THR A 21 1.01 -12.35 -2.52
N GLY A 22 1.73 -11.29 -2.89
CA GLY A 22 1.74 -10.80 -4.27
C GLY A 22 0.44 -10.16 -4.69
N THR A 23 -0.30 -9.56 -3.74
CA THR A 23 -1.63 -9.01 -4.00
C THR A 23 -1.55 -7.53 -4.34
N PRO A 24 -1.95 -7.12 -5.54
CA PRO A 24 -2.06 -5.70 -5.88
C PRO A 24 -3.02 -4.97 -4.95
N ALA A 25 -2.77 -3.71 -4.72
CA ALA A 25 -3.57 -2.96 -3.75
C ALA A 25 -3.99 -1.58 -4.26
N ILE A 26 -5.17 -1.17 -3.81
CA ILE A 26 -5.57 0.21 -3.77
C ILE A 26 -5.49 0.61 -2.31
N PHE A 27 -4.55 1.50 -1.99
CA PHE A 27 -4.39 1.98 -0.64
C PHE A 27 -5.16 3.27 -0.42
N VAL A 28 -5.92 3.30 0.66
CA VAL A 28 -6.57 4.51 1.17
C VAL A 28 -5.90 4.80 2.51
N PRO A 29 -4.80 5.56 2.52
CA PRO A 29 -4.06 5.77 3.76
C PRO A 29 -4.86 6.59 4.76
N TYR A 30 -4.73 6.24 6.03
CA TYR A 30 -5.38 6.98 7.10
C TYR A 30 -4.66 8.33 7.25
N PRO A 31 -5.36 9.46 7.14
CA PRO A 31 -4.71 10.76 6.98
C PRO A 31 -4.38 11.50 8.28
N TYR A 32 -4.84 10.99 9.43
CA TYR A 32 -4.68 11.71 10.69
C TYR A 32 -3.24 11.62 11.21
N ALA A 33 -2.83 12.64 11.97
CA ALA A 33 -1.43 12.87 12.33
C ALA A 33 -0.68 11.64 12.84
N ALA A 34 -1.28 10.88 13.75
CA ALA A 34 -0.62 9.70 14.32
C ALA A 34 -0.40 8.59 13.31
N GLN A 35 -1.10 8.66 12.17
CA GLN A 35 -1.05 7.63 11.12
C GLN A 35 -0.52 8.17 9.80
N ASP A 36 0.12 9.35 9.82
CA ASP A 36 0.58 9.97 8.58
C ASP A 36 1.60 9.10 7.84
N HIS A 37 2.34 8.26 8.54
CA HIS A 37 3.26 7.33 7.89
C HIS A 37 2.54 6.38 6.92
N GLN A 38 1.23 6.17 7.05
CA GLN A 38 0.48 5.36 6.09
C GLN A 38 0.48 5.99 4.70
N THR A 39 0.36 7.32 4.61
CA THR A 39 0.46 8.01 3.33
C THR A 39 1.83 7.74 2.69
N HIS A 40 2.88 7.81 3.48
CA HIS A 40 4.24 7.58 2.97
C HIS A 40 4.47 6.11 2.60
N ASN A 41 3.94 5.17 3.38
CA ASN A 41 3.98 3.74 3.02
C ASN A 41 3.29 3.51 1.67
N ALA A 42 2.09 4.08 1.52
CA ALA A 42 1.31 3.91 0.30
C ALA A 42 2.02 4.51 -0.91
N ARG A 43 2.57 5.71 -0.77
CA ARG A 43 3.30 6.38 -1.85
C ARG A 43 4.56 5.61 -2.23
N TYR A 44 5.24 5.00 -1.26
CA TYR A 44 6.38 4.14 -1.58
C TYR A 44 5.95 2.98 -2.48
N MET A 45 4.87 2.29 -2.12
CA MET A 45 4.38 1.16 -2.91
C MET A 45 3.88 1.60 -4.29
N GLU A 46 3.29 2.79 -4.37
CA GLU A 46 2.90 3.37 -5.65
C GLU A 46 4.13 3.62 -6.53
N SER A 47 5.20 4.13 -5.94
CA SER A 47 6.45 4.38 -6.68
C SER A 47 7.07 3.10 -7.22
N GLN A 48 6.80 1.97 -6.57
CA GLN A 48 7.26 0.65 -7.01
C GLN A 48 6.29 0.03 -8.04
N LYS A 49 5.24 0.73 -8.42
CA LYS A 49 4.22 0.28 -9.37
C LYS A 49 3.45 -0.95 -8.88
N ALA A 50 3.39 -1.13 -7.57
CA ALA A 50 2.71 -2.25 -6.95
C ALA A 50 1.32 -1.90 -6.44
N ALA A 51 0.98 -0.62 -6.38
CA ALA A 51 -0.25 -0.14 -5.78
C ALA A 51 -0.73 1.16 -6.40
N VAL A 52 -2.01 1.45 -6.17
CA VAL A 52 -2.64 2.73 -6.48
C VAL A 52 -3.01 3.38 -5.15
N VAL A 53 -2.90 4.69 -5.06
CA VAL A 53 -3.23 5.44 -3.85
C VAL A 53 -4.44 6.34 -4.12
N ILE A 54 -5.45 6.24 -3.26
CA ILE A 54 -6.58 7.17 -3.25
C ILE A 54 -6.53 7.89 -1.91
N PRO A 55 -6.23 9.20 -1.89
CA PRO A 55 -6.30 9.96 -0.65
C PRO A 55 -7.71 9.90 -0.06
N GLN A 56 -7.82 9.83 1.26
CA GLN A 56 -9.14 9.70 1.90
C GLN A 56 -10.08 10.85 1.53
N GLU A 57 -9.57 12.04 1.35
CA GLU A 57 -10.36 13.20 0.95
C GLU A 57 -11.01 13.04 -0.43
N ASP A 58 -10.43 12.19 -1.29
CA ASP A 58 -10.94 11.91 -2.62
C ASP A 58 -11.81 10.65 -2.64
N LEU A 59 -12.02 10.03 -1.48
CA LEU A 59 -12.69 8.75 -1.39
C LEU A 59 -14.21 8.92 -1.50
N THR A 60 -14.76 8.51 -2.63
CA THR A 60 -16.19 8.44 -2.87
C THR A 60 -16.50 7.08 -3.47
N GLY A 61 -17.76 6.69 -3.45
CA GLY A 61 -18.18 5.46 -4.12
C GLY A 61 -17.82 5.46 -5.60
N GLU A 62 -17.98 6.62 -6.25
CA GLU A 62 -17.64 6.76 -7.65
C GLU A 62 -16.13 6.61 -7.91
N THR A 63 -15.30 7.25 -7.08
CA THR A 63 -13.85 7.18 -7.22
C THR A 63 -13.36 5.74 -7.05
N ILE A 64 -13.84 5.05 -6.02
CA ILE A 64 -13.49 3.64 -5.81
C ILE A 64 -13.94 2.78 -6.99
N TYR A 65 -15.18 2.95 -7.42
CA TYR A 65 -15.71 2.17 -8.53
C TYR A 65 -14.84 2.35 -9.77
N ASN A 66 -14.50 3.59 -10.10
CA ASN A 66 -13.71 3.88 -11.30
C ASN A 66 -12.32 3.25 -11.24
N HIS A 67 -11.67 3.28 -10.08
CA HIS A 67 -10.36 2.64 -9.91
C HIS A 67 -10.45 1.12 -10.02
N ILE A 68 -11.44 0.53 -9.36
CA ILE A 68 -11.63 -0.93 -9.42
C ILE A 68 -11.93 -1.36 -10.86
N ALA A 69 -12.88 -0.69 -11.49
CA ALA A 69 -13.28 -1.03 -12.87
C ALA A 69 -12.11 -0.87 -13.84
N GLY A 70 -11.32 0.20 -13.66
CA GLY A 70 -10.17 0.44 -14.51
C GLY A 70 -9.10 -0.64 -14.38
N LEU A 71 -8.85 -1.10 -13.15
CA LEU A 71 -7.84 -2.14 -12.92
C LEU A 71 -8.32 -3.51 -13.35
N ILE A 72 -9.57 -3.86 -13.03
CA ILE A 72 -10.12 -5.16 -13.43
C ILE A 72 -10.24 -5.25 -14.94
N GLY A 73 -10.55 -4.14 -15.60
CA GLY A 73 -10.65 -4.08 -17.06
C GLY A 73 -9.30 -4.00 -17.77
N ASP A 74 -8.22 -3.81 -17.04
CA ASP A 74 -6.86 -3.70 -17.59
C ASP A 74 -5.98 -4.83 -17.04
N ASP A 75 -6.12 -5.99 -17.67
CA ASP A 75 -5.42 -7.19 -17.22
C ASP A 75 -3.89 -7.03 -17.23
N VAL A 76 -3.37 -6.34 -18.23
CA VAL A 76 -1.93 -6.11 -18.35
C VAL A 76 -1.42 -5.31 -17.15
N ARG A 77 -2.12 -4.23 -16.80
CA ARG A 77 -1.75 -3.40 -15.67
C ARG A 77 -1.85 -4.15 -14.35
N LEU A 78 -2.92 -4.90 -14.16
CA LEU A 78 -3.12 -5.68 -12.94
C LEU A 78 -2.05 -6.76 -12.78
N GLN A 79 -1.68 -7.44 -13.86
CA GLN A 79 -0.61 -8.43 -13.83
C GLN A 79 0.75 -7.79 -13.55
N GLU A 80 1.00 -6.61 -14.08
CA GLU A 80 2.24 -5.88 -13.79
C GLU A 80 2.32 -5.51 -12.31
N MET A 81 1.21 -5.02 -11.74
CA MET A 81 1.16 -4.72 -10.32
C MET A 81 1.42 -5.96 -9.46
N ARG A 82 0.83 -7.09 -9.85
CA ARG A 82 1.03 -8.36 -9.14
C ARG A 82 2.49 -8.79 -9.20
N LYS A 83 3.09 -8.67 -10.37
CA LYS A 83 4.50 -8.99 -10.56
C LYS A 83 5.39 -8.12 -9.67
N ARG A 84 5.13 -6.81 -9.65
CA ARG A 84 5.90 -5.90 -8.81
C ARG A 84 5.74 -6.22 -7.33
N MET A 85 4.51 -6.48 -6.91
CA MET A 85 4.24 -6.84 -5.52
C MET A 85 4.96 -8.13 -5.13
N THR A 86 4.91 -9.15 -6.00
CA THR A 86 5.58 -10.42 -5.77
C THR A 86 7.10 -10.25 -5.64
N GLU A 87 7.69 -9.42 -6.48
CA GLU A 87 9.14 -9.16 -6.41
C GLU A 87 9.53 -8.49 -5.09
N ILE A 88 8.73 -7.53 -4.64
CA ILE A 88 8.95 -6.85 -3.37
C ILE A 88 8.83 -7.83 -2.20
N GLY A 89 7.94 -8.81 -2.31
CA GLY A 89 7.69 -9.80 -1.26
C GLY A 89 8.68 -10.96 -1.22
N LYS A 90 9.59 -11.08 -2.16
CA LYS A 90 10.61 -12.13 -2.13
C LYS A 90 11.53 -11.95 -0.93
N PRO A 91 12.06 -13.05 -0.34
CA PRO A 91 12.84 -12.95 0.90
C PRO A 91 13.95 -11.91 0.89
N ASP A 92 14.73 -11.82 -0.18
CA ASP A 92 15.82 -10.84 -0.25
C ASP A 92 15.29 -9.41 -0.37
N ALA A 93 14.25 -9.20 -1.17
CA ALA A 93 13.67 -7.89 -1.36
C ALA A 93 12.79 -7.47 -0.15
N ALA A 94 12.19 -8.43 0.53
CA ALA A 94 11.36 -8.17 1.69
C ALA A 94 12.15 -7.52 2.83
N LYS A 95 13.43 -7.81 2.94
CA LYS A 95 14.30 -7.15 3.92
C LYS A 95 14.43 -5.66 3.62
N ILE A 96 14.55 -5.32 2.34
CA ILE A 96 14.63 -3.93 1.90
C ILE A 96 13.29 -3.23 2.17
N LEU A 97 12.19 -3.89 1.86
CA LEU A 97 10.85 -3.36 2.14
C LEU A 97 10.69 -3.08 3.63
N ALA A 98 11.03 -4.05 4.49
CA ALA A 98 10.90 -3.90 5.93
C ALA A 98 11.75 -2.73 6.42
N GLN A 99 12.97 -2.57 5.89
CA GLN A 99 13.83 -1.45 6.25
C GLN A 99 13.23 -0.11 5.81
N GLN A 100 12.68 -0.03 4.60
CA GLN A 100 12.05 1.17 4.10
C GLN A 100 10.84 1.57 4.95
N LEU A 101 9.98 0.61 5.27
CA LEU A 101 8.80 0.88 6.10
C LEU A 101 9.21 1.32 7.52
N LYS A 102 10.26 0.72 8.06
CA LYS A 102 10.79 1.08 9.37
C LYS A 102 11.35 2.49 9.37
N GLU A 103 12.08 2.87 8.33
CA GLU A 103 12.63 4.21 8.20
C GLU A 103 11.53 5.26 8.05
N ILE A 104 10.49 4.96 7.29
CA ILE A 104 9.33 5.85 7.15
C ILE A 104 8.69 6.06 8.52
N SER A 105 8.46 4.98 9.27
CA SER A 105 7.87 5.05 10.59
C SER A 105 8.72 5.88 11.53
N ALA A 106 10.04 5.64 11.56
CA ALA A 106 10.95 6.36 12.43
C ALA A 106 11.01 7.85 12.10
N GLN A 107 10.95 8.20 10.82
CA GLN A 107 10.97 9.59 10.38
C GLN A 107 9.78 10.38 10.93
N TYR A 108 8.63 9.73 11.12
CA TYR A 108 7.42 10.41 11.56
C TYR A 108 7.08 10.17 13.02
N GLN A 109 7.83 9.33 13.74
CA GLN A 109 7.58 9.06 15.15
C GLN A 109 7.85 10.26 16.06
N GLY A 110 8.83 11.08 15.72
CA GLY A 110 9.16 12.26 16.51
C GLY A 110 8.18 13.41 16.34
N VAL A 111 7.31 13.35 15.35
CA VAL A 111 6.37 14.43 15.00
C VAL A 111 5.07 14.28 15.78
N VAL A 112 4.63 13.05 16.03
CA VAL A 112 3.38 12.76 16.73
C VAL A 112 3.63 11.73 17.81
N PRO A 113 2.88 11.79 18.95
CA PRO A 113 2.98 10.77 19.97
C PRO A 113 2.62 9.41 19.40
N GLN A 114 3.38 8.40 19.80
CA GLN A 114 3.06 7.04 19.38
C GLN A 114 1.83 6.56 20.13
N PRO A 115 0.90 5.88 19.45
CA PRO A 115 -0.22 5.28 20.16
C PRO A 115 0.31 4.19 21.09
N THR A 116 -0.21 4.17 22.30
CA THR A 116 0.10 3.11 23.25
C THR A 116 -0.79 1.93 22.90
N LEU A 117 -0.19 0.84 22.63
CA LEU A 117 -0.94 -0.37 22.37
C LEU A 117 -1.35 -1.05 23.66
#